data_b139ca0863d12da9075732d019ca1409
#
_entry.id   b139ca0863d12da9075732d019ca1409
#
_cell.length_a   1.000
_cell.length_b   1.000
_cell.length_c   1.000
_cell.angle_alpha   90.00
_cell.angle_beta   90.00
_cell.angle_gamma   90.00
#
_symmetry.space_group_name_H-M   'P 1'
#
loop_
_entity.id
_entity.type
_entity.pdbx_description
1 polymer ?
#
loop_
_entity_poly.entity_id
_entity_poly.type
_entity_poly.pdbx_seq_one_letter_code
_entity_poly.pdbx_strand_id
1 'polypeptide(L)'
;MEPQAKRVVCIEDEPEMIDLVRLILGRKGFEVIGANGGVEGLDAVRREKPDLVLLDLMMPDMDGWEVYQQIKADPALRDIPVVVVTAKAQSIDKVLCLHIAKVDDYITKPFGPQELLESVAKILGETE
;
A
#
# COMPACT_ATOMS: atom_id res chain seq x y z
N MET A 1 -4.23 -3.77 28.73
CA MET A 1 -4.99 -3.67 27.46
C MET A 1 -4.02 -3.85 26.30
N GLU A 2 -4.34 -4.73 25.39
CA GLU A 2 -3.46 -4.98 24.27
C GLU A 2 -3.71 -3.96 23.17
N PRO A 3 -2.65 -3.47 22.54
CA PRO A 3 -2.81 -2.56 21.42
C PRO A 3 -3.46 -3.30 20.24
N GLN A 4 -4.23 -2.57 19.48
CA GLN A 4 -4.82 -3.13 18.28
C GLN A 4 -3.77 -3.28 17.20
N ALA A 5 -3.93 -4.29 16.37
CA ALA A 5 -3.04 -4.50 15.25
C ALA A 5 -3.14 -3.33 14.28
N LYS A 6 -2.02 -2.93 13.72
CA LYS A 6 -2.01 -1.95 12.63
C LYS A 6 -2.65 -2.58 11.41
N ARG A 7 -3.42 -1.79 10.69
CA ARG A 7 -4.22 -2.27 9.57
C ARG A 7 -3.69 -1.72 8.26
N VAL A 8 -3.53 -2.60 7.29
CA VAL A 8 -2.98 -2.26 5.97
C VAL A 8 -3.99 -2.67 4.91
N VAL A 9 -4.38 -1.75 4.04
CA VAL A 9 -5.18 -2.08 2.87
C VAL A 9 -4.22 -2.31 1.71
N CYS A 10 -4.32 -3.49 1.07
CA CYS A 10 -3.48 -3.85 -0.06
C CYS A 10 -4.35 -3.81 -1.32
N ILE A 11 -4.10 -2.83 -2.19
CA ILE A 11 -4.84 -2.63 -3.43
C ILE A 11 -4.03 -3.24 -4.57
N GLU A 12 -4.53 -4.36 -5.11
CA GLU A 12 -3.79 -5.19 -6.02
C GLU A 12 -4.77 -6.03 -6.83
N ASP A 13 -4.55 -6.18 -8.13
CA ASP A 13 -5.47 -6.97 -8.95
C ASP A 13 -5.12 -8.45 -9.02
N GLU A 14 -3.98 -8.86 -8.49
CA GLU A 14 -3.57 -10.26 -8.49
C GLU A 14 -3.81 -10.87 -7.11
N PRO A 15 -4.76 -11.82 -6.99
CA PRO A 15 -5.08 -12.39 -5.68
C PRO A 15 -3.89 -13.07 -5.01
N GLU A 16 -3.01 -13.69 -5.79
CA GLU A 16 -1.83 -14.35 -5.23
C GLU A 16 -0.90 -13.35 -4.56
N MET A 17 -0.81 -12.14 -5.11
CA MET A 17 0.02 -11.10 -4.50
C MET A 17 -0.59 -10.62 -3.18
N ILE A 18 -1.91 -10.49 -3.14
CA ILE A 18 -2.59 -10.13 -1.89
C ILE A 18 -2.33 -11.21 -0.84
N ASP A 19 -2.41 -12.48 -1.23
CA ASP A 19 -2.15 -13.57 -0.30
C ASP A 19 -0.72 -13.54 0.22
N LEU A 20 0.24 -13.23 -0.65
CA LEU A 20 1.65 -13.14 -0.25
C LEU A 20 1.86 -12.01 0.75
N VAL A 21 1.30 -10.85 0.46
CA VAL A 21 1.40 -9.69 1.36
C VAL A 21 0.78 -10.03 2.72
N ARG A 22 -0.39 -10.68 2.69
CA ARG A 22 -1.06 -11.08 3.93
C ARG A 22 -0.21 -12.04 4.74
N LEU A 23 0.44 -12.97 4.08
CA LEU A 23 1.31 -13.92 4.77
C LEU A 23 2.51 -13.21 5.40
N ILE A 24 3.16 -12.34 4.63
CA ILE A 24 4.37 -11.66 5.11
C ILE A 24 4.05 -10.74 6.28
N LEU A 25 3.08 -9.87 6.11
CA LEU A 25 2.77 -8.88 7.14
C LEU A 25 2.02 -9.48 8.31
N GLY A 26 1.21 -10.49 8.06
CA GLY A 26 0.46 -11.15 9.12
C GLY A 26 1.36 -11.80 10.16
N ARG A 27 2.53 -12.29 9.74
CA ARG A 27 3.48 -12.89 10.66
C ARG A 27 4.03 -11.90 11.67
N LYS A 28 3.96 -10.61 11.35
CA LYS A 28 4.43 -9.56 12.26
C LYS A 28 3.28 -8.84 12.96
N GLY A 29 2.08 -9.40 12.86
CA GLY A 29 0.94 -8.87 13.58
C GLY A 29 0.15 -7.79 12.87
N PHE A 30 0.47 -7.50 11.62
CA PHE A 30 -0.33 -6.54 10.83
C PHE A 30 -1.58 -7.24 10.31
N GLU A 31 -2.69 -6.52 10.31
CA GLU A 31 -3.92 -7.00 9.70
C GLU A 31 -3.98 -6.47 8.26
N VAL A 32 -4.10 -7.37 7.29
CA VAL A 32 -4.10 -6.98 5.87
C VAL A 32 -5.50 -7.17 5.30
N ILE A 33 -6.03 -6.11 4.72
CA ILE A 33 -7.32 -6.10 4.05
C ILE A 33 -7.05 -6.00 2.55
N GLY A 34 -7.35 -7.05 1.81
CA GLY A 34 -7.11 -7.09 0.37
C GLY A 34 -8.25 -6.45 -0.39
N ALA A 35 -7.92 -5.70 -1.44
CA ALA A 35 -8.89 -5.14 -2.35
C ALA A 35 -8.44 -5.44 -3.77
N ASN A 36 -9.33 -6.01 -4.56
CA ASN A 36 -8.98 -6.54 -5.88
C ASN A 36 -9.30 -5.49 -6.94
N GLY A 37 -8.41 -4.50 -7.07
CA GLY A 37 -8.56 -3.44 -8.06
C GLY A 37 -8.76 -2.08 -7.43
N GLY A 38 -8.74 -1.05 -8.28
CA GLY A 38 -8.75 0.34 -7.82
C GLY A 38 -10.08 0.78 -7.23
N VAL A 39 -11.20 0.39 -7.85
CA VAL A 39 -12.51 0.79 -7.37
C VAL A 39 -12.78 0.18 -6.00
N GLU A 40 -12.55 -1.12 -5.88
CA GLU A 40 -12.72 -1.81 -4.61
C GLU A 40 -11.71 -1.28 -3.58
N GLY A 41 -10.51 -0.93 -4.04
CA GLY A 41 -9.48 -0.38 -3.17
C GLY A 41 -9.87 0.95 -2.54
N LEU A 42 -10.39 1.87 -3.34
CA LEU A 42 -10.85 3.16 -2.81
C LEU A 42 -11.98 2.97 -1.81
N ASP A 43 -12.90 2.07 -2.13
CA ASP A 43 -14.01 1.78 -1.22
C ASP A 43 -13.48 1.23 0.11
N ALA A 44 -12.51 0.32 0.03
CA ALA A 44 -11.93 -0.27 1.23
C ALA A 44 -11.22 0.79 2.08
N VAL A 45 -10.45 1.69 1.45
CA VAL A 45 -9.76 2.74 2.19
C VAL A 45 -10.75 3.67 2.89
N ARG A 46 -11.83 4.02 2.19
CA ARG A 46 -12.86 4.89 2.79
C ARG A 46 -13.59 4.22 3.95
N ARG A 47 -13.88 2.94 3.82
CA ARG A 47 -14.60 2.20 4.83
C ARG A 47 -13.72 1.86 6.03
N GLU A 48 -12.50 1.41 5.77
CA GLU A 48 -11.64 0.88 6.81
C GLU A 48 -10.73 1.91 7.46
N LYS A 49 -10.41 2.97 6.76
CA LYS A 49 -9.48 4.00 7.21
C LYS A 49 -8.23 3.37 7.83
N PRO A 50 -7.44 2.66 7.00
CA PRO A 50 -6.31 1.89 7.50
C PRO A 50 -5.16 2.79 7.96
N ASP A 51 -4.17 2.15 8.57
CA ASP A 51 -2.95 2.84 8.99
C ASP A 51 -1.97 3.04 7.83
N LEU A 52 -2.11 2.24 6.76
CA LEU A 52 -1.23 2.32 5.61
C LEU A 52 -1.92 1.67 4.41
N VAL A 53 -1.62 2.18 3.21
CA VAL A 53 -2.11 1.61 1.96
C VAL A 53 -0.93 1.13 1.14
N LEU A 54 -0.97 -0.13 0.69
CA LEU A 54 -0.07 -0.65 -0.33
C LEU A 54 -0.83 -0.57 -1.65
N LEU A 55 -0.25 0.06 -2.65
CA LEU A 55 -0.94 0.40 -3.88
C LEU A 55 -0.15 -0.01 -5.11
N ASP A 56 -0.75 -0.87 -5.93
CA ASP A 56 -0.18 -1.21 -7.23
C ASP A 56 -0.61 -0.13 -8.24
N LEU A 57 0.33 0.33 -9.04
CA LEU A 57 0.03 1.34 -10.05
C LEU A 57 -0.58 0.75 -11.32
N MET A 58 -0.34 -0.53 -11.60
CA MET A 58 -0.71 -1.14 -12.87
C MET A 58 -1.87 -2.10 -12.70
N MET A 59 -3.08 -1.56 -12.72
CA MET A 59 -4.31 -2.34 -12.60
C MET A 59 -5.22 -2.06 -13.78
N PRO A 60 -5.98 -3.07 -14.24
CA PRO A 60 -6.79 -2.90 -15.45
C PRO A 60 -8.03 -2.04 -15.27
N ASP A 61 -8.61 -1.98 -14.06
CA ASP A 61 -9.88 -1.28 -13.88
C ASP A 61 -9.70 0.20 -13.61
N MET A 62 -8.64 0.58 -12.93
CA MET A 62 -8.39 1.97 -12.58
C MET A 62 -6.89 2.15 -12.38
N ASP A 63 -6.33 3.18 -13.00
CA ASP A 63 -4.91 3.50 -12.83
C ASP A 63 -4.62 3.78 -11.37
N GLY A 64 -3.56 3.18 -10.85
CA GLY A 64 -3.17 3.40 -9.47
C GLY A 64 -2.90 4.85 -9.13
N TRP A 65 -2.42 5.65 -10.10
CA TRP A 65 -2.24 7.08 -9.88
C TRP A 65 -3.56 7.78 -9.60
N GLU A 66 -4.63 7.37 -10.27
CA GLU A 66 -5.94 7.93 -9.99
C GLU A 66 -6.40 7.57 -8.59
N VAL A 67 -6.14 6.33 -8.15
CA VAL A 67 -6.45 5.92 -6.79
C VAL A 67 -5.70 6.81 -5.79
N TYR A 68 -4.41 7.01 -6.04
CA TYR A 68 -3.57 7.86 -5.18
C TYR A 68 -4.12 9.28 -5.12
N GLN A 69 -4.47 9.84 -6.27
CA GLN A 69 -4.98 11.21 -6.32
C GLN A 69 -6.29 11.34 -5.54
N GLN A 70 -7.16 10.36 -5.64
CA GLN A 70 -8.43 10.42 -4.91
C GLN A 70 -8.23 10.29 -3.40
N ILE A 71 -7.27 9.48 -2.98
CA ILE A 71 -6.93 9.38 -1.56
C ILE A 71 -6.42 10.73 -1.05
N LYS A 72 -5.53 11.35 -1.79
CA LYS A 72 -4.92 12.62 -1.36
C LYS A 72 -5.88 13.79 -1.47
N ALA A 73 -6.91 13.70 -2.31
CA ALA A 73 -7.91 14.76 -2.44
C ALA A 73 -8.96 14.70 -1.33
N ASP A 74 -9.06 13.59 -0.62
CA ASP A 74 -10.08 13.42 0.42
C ASP A 74 -9.49 13.82 1.78
N PRO A 75 -10.01 14.86 2.44
CA PRO A 75 -9.46 15.29 3.73
C PRO A 75 -9.46 14.22 4.80
N ALA A 76 -10.37 13.25 4.71
CA ALA A 76 -10.43 12.17 5.69
C ALA A 76 -9.37 11.10 5.46
N LEU A 77 -8.75 11.07 4.26
CA LEU A 77 -7.85 9.98 3.87
C LEU A 77 -6.43 10.45 3.56
N ARG A 78 -6.25 11.74 3.28
CA ARG A 78 -4.99 12.22 2.71
C ARG A 78 -3.77 12.03 3.62
N ASP A 79 -3.97 11.86 4.91
CA ASP A 79 -2.86 11.66 5.83
C ASP A 79 -2.46 10.20 5.97
N ILE A 80 -3.20 9.29 5.35
CA ILE A 80 -2.87 7.87 5.38
C ILE A 80 -1.64 7.64 4.48
N PRO A 81 -0.57 7.05 5.01
CA PRO A 81 0.62 6.82 4.18
C PRO A 81 0.36 5.79 3.09
N VAL A 82 0.96 6.02 1.93
CA VAL A 82 0.81 5.16 0.75
C VAL A 82 2.19 4.68 0.31
N VAL A 83 2.35 3.36 0.21
CA VAL A 83 3.53 2.72 -0.36
C VAL A 83 3.13 2.15 -1.71
N VAL A 84 3.83 2.57 -2.76
CA VAL A 84 3.58 2.05 -4.11
C VAL A 84 4.35 0.74 -4.28
N VAL A 85 3.65 -0.31 -4.72
CA VAL A 85 4.25 -1.63 -4.95
C VAL A 85 3.89 -2.05 -6.38
N THR A 86 4.83 -1.96 -7.30
CA THR A 86 4.51 -2.14 -8.71
C THR A 86 5.66 -2.77 -9.48
N ALA A 87 5.33 -3.39 -10.62
CA ALA A 87 6.31 -3.94 -11.54
C ALA A 87 7.04 -2.87 -12.34
N LYS A 88 6.55 -1.63 -12.29
CA LYS A 88 7.14 -0.53 -13.05
C LYS A 88 8.41 -0.07 -12.36
N ALA A 89 9.56 -0.44 -12.94
CA ALA A 89 10.84 -0.36 -12.26
C ALA A 89 11.79 0.69 -12.81
N GLN A 90 11.33 1.58 -13.68
CA GLN A 90 12.20 2.59 -14.26
C GLN A 90 12.52 3.68 -13.24
N SER A 91 13.77 4.16 -13.26
CA SER A 91 14.19 5.15 -12.26
C SER A 91 13.37 6.44 -12.33
N ILE A 92 12.91 6.82 -13.53
CA ILE A 92 12.08 8.02 -13.66
C ILE A 92 10.75 7.85 -12.90
N ASP A 93 10.17 6.65 -12.93
CA ASP A 93 8.94 6.39 -12.19
C ASP A 93 9.16 6.50 -10.69
N LYS A 94 10.29 6.00 -10.21
CA LYS A 94 10.63 6.09 -8.80
C LYS A 94 10.80 7.54 -8.37
N VAL A 95 11.44 8.36 -9.20
CA VAL A 95 11.61 9.78 -8.92
C VAL A 95 10.25 10.47 -8.84
N LEU A 96 9.35 10.17 -9.80
CA LEU A 96 8.01 10.74 -9.78
C LEU A 96 7.27 10.38 -8.51
N CYS A 97 7.36 9.11 -8.10
CA CYS A 97 6.65 8.65 -6.91
C CYS A 97 7.18 9.29 -5.63
N LEU A 98 8.49 9.27 -5.45
CA LEU A 98 9.07 9.68 -4.18
C LEU A 98 9.22 11.19 -4.04
N HIS A 99 9.52 11.88 -5.13
CA HIS A 99 9.87 13.29 -5.05
C HIS A 99 8.80 14.23 -5.57
N ILE A 100 8.02 13.82 -6.54
CA ILE A 100 6.99 14.69 -7.12
C ILE A 100 5.62 14.37 -6.57
N ALA A 101 5.19 13.11 -6.63
CA ALA A 101 3.91 12.71 -6.07
C ALA A 101 3.97 12.54 -4.55
N LYS A 102 5.19 12.34 -4.01
CA LYS A 102 5.42 12.27 -2.56
C LYS A 102 4.73 11.09 -1.90
N VAL A 103 4.77 9.93 -2.58
CA VAL A 103 4.36 8.70 -1.92
C VAL A 103 5.39 8.38 -0.83
N ASP A 104 4.98 7.62 0.16
CA ASP A 104 5.82 7.40 1.33
C ASP A 104 6.95 6.40 1.07
N ASP A 105 6.77 5.47 0.14
CA ASP A 105 7.83 4.59 -0.30
C ASP A 105 7.44 3.95 -1.62
N TYR A 106 8.41 3.32 -2.26
CA TYR A 106 8.23 2.71 -3.58
C TYR A 106 8.95 1.37 -3.58
N ILE A 107 8.20 0.30 -3.79
CA ILE A 107 8.75 -1.06 -3.82
C ILE A 107 8.53 -1.65 -5.20
N THR A 108 9.58 -2.18 -5.80
CA THR A 108 9.51 -2.78 -7.14
C THR A 108 9.28 -4.28 -7.03
N LYS A 109 8.38 -4.80 -7.85
CA LYS A 109 8.17 -6.25 -7.94
C LYS A 109 9.22 -6.87 -8.86
N PRO A 110 9.71 -8.05 -8.55
CA PRO A 110 9.44 -8.83 -7.35
C PRO A 110 10.22 -8.30 -6.16
N PHE A 111 9.64 -8.41 -4.99
CA PHE A 111 10.30 -7.97 -3.75
C PHE A 111 10.44 -9.15 -2.82
N GLY A 112 11.39 -9.03 -1.89
CA GLY A 112 11.53 -10.03 -0.83
C GLY A 112 10.70 -9.67 0.37
N PRO A 113 10.42 -10.67 1.25
CA PRO A 113 9.64 -10.40 2.46
C PRO A 113 10.26 -9.33 3.34
N GLN A 114 11.58 -9.33 3.46
CA GLN A 114 12.28 -8.38 4.32
C GLN A 114 12.10 -6.94 3.82
N GLU A 115 12.16 -6.75 2.51
CA GLU A 115 12.00 -5.43 1.91
C GLU A 115 10.62 -4.85 2.22
N LEU A 116 9.58 -5.67 2.07
CA LEU A 116 8.21 -5.25 2.37
C LEU A 116 8.06 -4.92 3.85
N LEU A 117 8.56 -5.79 4.72
CA LEU A 117 8.47 -5.59 6.16
C LEU A 117 9.18 -4.31 6.59
N GLU A 118 10.37 -4.07 6.06
CA GLU A 118 11.12 -2.88 6.44
C GLU A 118 10.42 -1.61 6.04
N SER A 119 9.81 -1.59 4.84
CA SER A 119 9.10 -0.42 4.38
C SER A 119 7.90 -0.11 5.27
N VAL A 120 7.10 -1.12 5.56
CA VAL A 120 5.90 -0.95 6.37
C VAL A 120 6.27 -0.55 7.80
N ALA A 121 7.25 -1.23 8.39
CA ALA A 121 7.66 -0.96 9.76
C ALA A 121 8.25 0.45 9.91
N LYS A 122 9.04 0.87 8.93
CA LYS A 122 9.64 2.20 8.95
C LYS A 122 8.57 3.29 8.98
N ILE A 123 7.53 3.13 8.17
CA ILE A 123 6.49 4.14 8.02
C ILE A 123 5.56 4.15 9.23
N LEU A 124 5.22 2.97 9.74
CA LEU A 124 4.31 2.86 10.87
C LEU A 124 5.00 2.97 12.22
N GLY A 125 6.32 3.08 12.22
CA GLY A 125 7.07 3.22 13.46
C GLY A 125 7.18 1.95 14.27
N GLU A 126 6.91 0.79 13.65
CA GLU A 126 7.02 -0.50 14.32
C GLU A 126 8.46 -0.98 14.22
N THR A 127 9.12 -1.14 15.35
CA THR A 127 10.49 -1.63 15.36
C THR A 127 10.56 -2.92 16.15
N GLU A 128 11.50 -3.75 15.78
CA GLU A 128 11.74 -4.99 16.49
C GLU A 128 12.49 -4.80 17.78
#